data_5e2128decc0c87932b7008666206d63d
#
_entry.id   5e2128decc0c87932b7008666206d63d
#
_cell.length_a   1.000
_cell.length_b   1.000
_cell.length_c   1.000
_cell.angle_alpha   90.00
_cell.angle_beta   90.00
_cell.angle_gamma   90.00
#
_symmetry.space_group_name_H-M   'P 1'
#
loop_
_entity.id
_entity.type
_entity.pdbx_description
1 polymer ?
#
loop_
_entity_poly.entity_id
_entity_poly.type
_entity_poly.pdbx_seq_one_letter_code
_entity_poly.pdbx_strand_id
1 'polypeptide(L)'
;RQIWQELGLRAINIGTTGVEGDWHAPLAHTTPEPITLHRALAGAAQAGVSHAAMEASSHGLEQRRLDGVTLEAAGFTNFSQDHLDYHASFEDYFAAKAGLFARVLSEDGTAVINIDDARGVDILAMARARGQDVITIGREAADLCLEAQRFDATGQDIRLRWQGKVRQERLSLIGGFQAENVLMAAGLVIACGADPDDVFDMLPMLETVRGRMQLAATRESGATVFVDYAHTPDAVATAVSALRPHVMGRLVVIVGAGGDRDVGKRPLMGHAAAAAADMVIVTDDNPRSEDPASIRAAVLQGAPEATEVGDRAEAILRGVDMLGAGDALLIAGKGNETGQVVGDDILPFDDVEQASVAVAALDGRLA
;
A
#
# COMPACT_ATOMS: atom_id res chain seq x y z
N ARG A 1 -9.58 6.74 -6.76
CA ARG A 1 -9.62 8.20 -6.72
C ARG A 1 -8.83 8.83 -7.88
N GLN A 2 -7.54 8.50 -8.05
CA GLN A 2 -6.69 9.12 -9.08
C GLN A 2 -7.28 8.95 -10.48
N ILE A 3 -7.79 7.77 -10.87
CA ILE A 3 -8.41 7.55 -12.18
C ILE A 3 -9.57 8.54 -12.40
N TRP A 4 -10.47 8.72 -11.43
CA TRP A 4 -11.56 9.69 -11.54
C TRP A 4 -11.07 11.12 -11.70
N GLN A 5 -10.00 11.51 -10.97
CA GLN A 5 -9.42 12.84 -11.08
C GLN A 5 -8.78 13.08 -12.46
N GLU A 6 -8.08 12.11 -13.03
CA GLU A 6 -7.54 12.18 -14.38
C GLU A 6 -8.65 12.26 -15.45
N LEU A 7 -9.81 11.65 -15.18
CA LEU A 7 -11.02 11.81 -16.00
C LEU A 7 -11.74 13.16 -15.78
N GLY A 8 -11.17 14.05 -14.98
CA GLY A 8 -11.73 15.38 -14.70
C GLY A 8 -12.90 15.37 -13.69
N LEU A 9 -13.10 14.29 -12.96
CA LEU A 9 -14.15 14.15 -11.95
C LEU A 9 -13.60 14.50 -10.56
N ARG A 10 -14.41 15.18 -9.76
CA ARG A 10 -14.02 15.49 -8.37
C ARG A 10 -14.19 14.27 -7.49
N ALA A 11 -13.09 13.77 -6.93
CA ALA A 11 -13.06 12.51 -6.22
C ALA A 11 -12.24 12.57 -4.92
N ILE A 12 -12.66 11.77 -3.94
CA ILE A 12 -11.95 11.56 -2.68
C ILE A 12 -11.69 10.08 -2.43
N ASN A 13 -10.72 9.79 -1.54
CA ASN A 13 -10.65 8.51 -0.84
C ASN A 13 -10.78 8.72 0.67
N ILE A 14 -11.38 7.73 1.33
CA ILE A 14 -11.56 7.65 2.79
C ILE A 14 -10.81 6.41 3.26
N GLY A 15 -9.80 6.58 4.10
CA GLY A 15 -8.96 5.47 4.54
C GLY A 15 -8.12 5.82 5.76
N THR A 16 -7.04 5.06 5.95
CA THR A 16 -6.15 5.18 7.11
C THR A 16 -5.51 6.57 7.26
N THR A 17 -5.31 7.29 6.16
CA THR A 17 -4.75 8.66 6.16
C THR A 17 -5.80 9.75 6.33
N GLY A 18 -7.07 9.38 6.48
CA GLY A 18 -8.18 10.31 6.54
C GLY A 18 -8.95 10.42 5.22
N VAL A 19 -9.50 11.60 4.94
CA VAL A 19 -10.12 11.92 3.65
C VAL A 19 -9.12 12.70 2.82
N GLU A 20 -8.79 12.20 1.64
CA GLU A 20 -7.84 12.81 0.70
C GLU A 20 -8.46 12.97 -0.69
N GLY A 21 -7.98 13.97 -1.44
CA GLY A 21 -8.41 14.26 -2.80
C GLY A 21 -8.94 15.67 -2.96
N ASP A 22 -10.07 15.86 -3.63
CA ASP A 22 -10.67 17.19 -3.88
C ASP A 22 -11.34 17.82 -2.66
N TRP A 23 -11.37 17.09 -1.55
CA TRP A 23 -11.75 17.56 -0.23
C TRP A 23 -11.00 16.76 0.83
N HIS A 24 -10.62 17.39 1.95
CA HIS A 24 -9.79 16.80 2.98
C HIS A 24 -10.43 16.90 4.36
N ALA A 25 -10.31 15.85 5.17
CA ALA A 25 -10.66 15.86 6.58
C ALA A 25 -9.84 14.79 7.33
N PRO A 26 -9.38 15.08 8.56
CA PRO A 26 -8.76 14.07 9.40
C PRO A 26 -9.79 13.06 9.88
N LEU A 27 -9.40 11.80 9.98
CA LEU A 27 -10.20 10.71 10.52
C LEU A 27 -9.37 9.88 11.50
N ALA A 28 -10.03 9.39 12.56
CA ALA A 28 -9.37 8.58 13.59
C ALA A 28 -9.26 7.09 13.21
N HIS A 29 -10.03 6.63 12.25
CA HIS A 29 -10.11 5.22 11.87
C HIS A 29 -10.17 5.06 10.34
N THR A 30 -9.57 4.00 9.84
CA THR A 30 -9.61 3.59 8.42
C THR A 30 -11.04 3.56 7.88
N THR A 31 -11.96 2.93 8.61
CA THR A 31 -13.41 3.00 8.37
C THR A 31 -14.03 3.72 9.56
N PRO A 32 -14.45 4.99 9.40
CA PRO A 32 -15.00 5.79 10.49
C PRO A 32 -16.32 5.21 11.04
N GLU A 33 -16.66 5.60 12.27
CA GLU A 33 -17.98 5.28 12.83
C GLU A 33 -19.09 5.99 12.02
N PRO A 34 -20.35 5.50 12.06
CA PRO A 34 -21.39 5.90 11.10
C PRO A 34 -21.65 7.42 11.05
N ILE A 35 -21.68 8.10 12.19
CA ILE A 35 -21.99 9.55 12.24
C ILE A 35 -20.85 10.35 11.60
N THR A 36 -19.60 10.03 11.90
CA THR A 36 -18.42 10.68 11.30
C THR A 36 -18.35 10.39 9.81
N LEU A 37 -18.61 9.16 9.39
CA LEU A 37 -18.62 8.78 7.97
C LEU A 37 -19.67 9.57 7.19
N HIS A 38 -20.93 9.58 7.64
CA HIS A 38 -21.99 10.33 6.97
C HIS A 38 -21.74 11.85 6.97
N ARG A 39 -21.14 12.39 8.04
CA ARG A 39 -20.74 13.80 8.09
C ARG A 39 -19.63 14.11 7.08
N ALA A 40 -18.63 13.22 6.94
CA ALA A 40 -17.57 13.36 5.95
C ALA A 40 -18.12 13.30 4.53
N LEU A 41 -18.98 12.32 4.22
CA LEU A 41 -19.64 12.21 2.91
C LEU A 41 -20.51 13.43 2.58
N ALA A 42 -21.28 13.92 3.55
CA ALA A 42 -22.09 15.13 3.36
C ALA A 42 -21.22 16.37 3.13
N GLY A 43 -20.10 16.53 3.86
CA GLY A 43 -19.16 17.63 3.68
C GLY A 43 -18.49 17.58 2.29
N ALA A 44 -18.07 16.41 1.85
CA ALA A 44 -17.51 16.22 0.52
C ALA A 44 -18.53 16.54 -0.59
N ALA A 45 -19.78 16.07 -0.45
CA ALA A 45 -20.86 16.36 -1.40
C ALA A 45 -21.16 17.87 -1.46
N GLN A 46 -21.20 18.57 -0.32
CA GLN A 46 -21.36 20.04 -0.27
C GLN A 46 -20.19 20.77 -0.93
N ALA A 47 -18.99 20.21 -0.87
CA ALA A 47 -17.81 20.74 -1.57
C ALA A 47 -17.82 20.40 -3.09
N GLY A 48 -18.85 19.73 -3.60
CA GLY A 48 -19.01 19.37 -5.01
C GLY A 48 -18.24 18.11 -5.43
N VAL A 49 -17.84 17.26 -4.48
CA VAL A 49 -17.27 15.94 -4.79
C VAL A 49 -18.38 15.04 -5.32
N SER A 50 -18.12 14.36 -6.42
CA SER A 50 -19.09 13.47 -7.10
C SER A 50 -18.77 11.98 -6.89
N HIS A 51 -17.51 11.64 -6.58
CA HIS A 51 -17.04 10.25 -6.46
C HIS A 51 -16.25 10.06 -5.18
N ALA A 52 -16.48 8.95 -4.49
CA ALA A 52 -15.77 8.58 -3.28
C ALA A 52 -15.36 7.10 -3.31
N ALA A 53 -14.08 6.82 -3.09
CA ALA A 53 -13.58 5.49 -2.79
C ALA A 53 -13.34 5.38 -1.27
N MET A 54 -13.54 4.20 -0.68
CA MET A 54 -13.28 4.02 0.75
C MET A 54 -12.77 2.64 1.08
N GLU A 55 -11.96 2.57 2.14
CA GLU A 55 -11.52 1.31 2.70
C GLU A 55 -12.61 0.73 3.63
N ALA A 56 -12.94 -0.55 3.40
CA ALA A 56 -13.88 -1.31 4.24
C ALA A 56 -13.10 -2.28 5.14
N SER A 57 -12.67 -1.83 6.32
CA SER A 57 -11.97 -2.68 7.28
C SER A 57 -12.88 -3.77 7.85
N SER A 58 -12.32 -4.93 8.23
CA SER A 58 -13.08 -6.01 8.87
C SER A 58 -13.76 -5.56 10.14
N HIS A 59 -13.10 -4.77 10.98
CA HIS A 59 -13.68 -4.14 12.17
C HIS A 59 -14.87 -3.25 11.81
N GLY A 60 -14.72 -2.41 10.78
CA GLY A 60 -15.79 -1.52 10.33
C GLY A 60 -17.00 -2.27 9.82
N LEU A 61 -16.79 -3.37 9.10
CA LEU A 61 -17.85 -4.23 8.58
C LEU A 61 -18.58 -5.00 9.70
N GLU A 62 -17.82 -5.58 10.64
CA GLU A 62 -18.38 -6.29 11.77
C GLU A 62 -19.19 -5.35 12.70
N GLN A 63 -18.64 -4.17 12.97
CA GLN A 63 -19.31 -3.12 13.76
C GLN A 63 -20.39 -2.36 12.98
N ARG A 64 -20.70 -2.78 11.75
CA ARG A 64 -21.76 -2.22 10.90
C ARG A 64 -21.62 -0.72 10.60
N ARG A 65 -20.38 -0.25 10.52
CA ARG A 65 -20.11 1.18 10.30
C ARG A 65 -20.53 1.68 8.92
N LEU A 66 -20.68 0.75 7.95
CA LEU A 66 -21.04 1.03 6.55
C LEU A 66 -22.53 0.76 6.21
N ASP A 67 -23.32 0.22 7.13
CA ASP A 67 -24.69 -0.25 6.82
C ASP A 67 -25.65 0.86 6.35
N GLY A 68 -25.34 2.12 6.60
CA GLY A 68 -26.12 3.26 6.13
C GLY A 68 -25.63 3.88 4.81
N VAL A 69 -24.57 3.34 4.20
CA VAL A 69 -24.00 3.84 2.94
C VAL A 69 -24.47 2.99 1.77
N THR A 70 -24.99 3.63 0.73
CA THR A 70 -25.29 2.95 -0.54
C THR A 70 -24.02 2.92 -1.39
N LEU A 71 -23.58 1.71 -1.76
CA LEU A 71 -22.38 1.51 -2.58
C LEU A 71 -22.80 1.14 -4.01
N GLU A 72 -22.20 1.79 -4.99
CA GLU A 72 -22.33 1.48 -6.42
C GLU A 72 -21.51 0.23 -6.76
N ALA A 73 -20.31 0.12 -6.19
CA ALA A 73 -19.44 -1.03 -6.38
C ALA A 73 -18.68 -1.38 -5.12
N ALA A 74 -18.23 -2.64 -5.00
CA ALA A 74 -17.35 -3.10 -3.94
C ALA A 74 -16.25 -4.00 -4.51
N GLY A 75 -15.00 -3.84 -4.02
CA GLY A 75 -13.83 -4.58 -4.47
C GLY A 75 -13.33 -5.58 -3.43
N PHE A 76 -12.93 -6.77 -3.89
CA PHE A 76 -12.21 -7.78 -3.09
C PHE A 76 -10.83 -8.04 -3.71
N THR A 77 -9.77 -7.63 -3.01
CA THR A 77 -8.37 -7.72 -3.50
C THR A 77 -7.75 -9.08 -3.22
N ASN A 78 -7.53 -9.37 -1.95
CA ASN A 78 -6.95 -10.62 -1.46
C ASN A 78 -7.30 -10.84 0.02
N PHE A 79 -7.01 -12.06 0.51
CA PHE A 79 -7.25 -12.43 1.88
C PHE A 79 -6.08 -13.23 2.45
N SER A 80 -5.40 -12.67 3.44
CA SER A 80 -4.32 -13.33 4.19
C SER A 80 -4.56 -13.23 5.69
N GLN A 81 -3.82 -13.98 6.47
CA GLN A 81 -3.96 -14.00 7.93
C GLN A 81 -3.57 -12.64 8.54
N ASP A 82 -4.54 -12.01 9.19
CA ASP A 82 -4.37 -10.77 9.94
C ASP A 82 -5.48 -10.63 11.01
N HIS A 83 -5.38 -9.65 11.91
CA HIS A 83 -6.43 -9.26 12.86
C HIS A 83 -7.00 -10.38 13.74
N LEU A 84 -6.21 -11.45 14.04
CA LEU A 84 -6.62 -12.51 14.97
C LEU A 84 -6.54 -12.10 16.46
N ASP A 85 -6.05 -10.88 16.73
CA ASP A 85 -6.16 -10.21 18.02
C ASP A 85 -7.58 -9.69 18.28
N TYR A 86 -8.37 -9.48 17.23
CA TYR A 86 -9.74 -8.98 17.30
C TYR A 86 -10.78 -10.04 16.93
N HIS A 87 -10.61 -10.75 15.80
CA HIS A 87 -11.52 -11.81 15.35
C HIS A 87 -11.19 -13.13 16.04
N ALA A 88 -12.24 -13.86 16.45
CA ALA A 88 -12.09 -15.12 17.19
C ALA A 88 -11.41 -16.24 16.36
N SER A 89 -11.56 -16.19 15.03
CA SER A 89 -10.98 -17.15 14.09
C SER A 89 -10.72 -16.51 12.71
N PHE A 90 -9.95 -17.23 11.91
CA PHE A 90 -9.70 -16.85 10.51
C PHE A 90 -11.00 -16.85 9.68
N GLU A 91 -11.93 -17.74 9.97
CA GLU A 91 -13.25 -17.79 9.34
C GLU A 91 -14.14 -16.63 9.77
N ASP A 92 -14.11 -16.20 11.04
CA ASP A 92 -14.85 -15.00 11.49
C ASP A 92 -14.29 -13.73 10.84
N TYR A 93 -12.96 -13.65 10.71
CA TYR A 93 -12.31 -12.56 9.97
C TYR A 93 -12.76 -12.52 8.50
N PHE A 94 -12.81 -13.67 7.82
CA PHE A 94 -13.33 -13.77 6.46
C PHE A 94 -14.80 -13.39 6.38
N ALA A 95 -15.63 -13.93 7.28
CA ALA A 95 -17.07 -13.64 7.33
C ALA A 95 -17.35 -12.14 7.50
N ALA A 96 -16.57 -11.45 8.33
CA ALA A 96 -16.66 -10.01 8.49
C ALA A 96 -16.41 -9.27 7.16
N LYS A 97 -15.32 -9.62 6.42
CA LYS A 97 -15.03 -9.04 5.11
C LYS A 97 -16.08 -9.41 4.05
N ALA A 98 -16.53 -10.66 4.01
CA ALA A 98 -17.58 -11.13 3.12
C ALA A 98 -18.91 -10.37 3.32
N GLY A 99 -19.13 -9.84 4.53
CA GLY A 99 -20.27 -8.97 4.85
C GLY A 99 -20.38 -7.73 3.97
N LEU A 100 -19.28 -7.27 3.35
CA LEU A 100 -19.34 -6.20 2.34
C LEU A 100 -20.24 -6.59 1.16
N PHE A 101 -20.09 -7.81 0.64
CA PHE A 101 -20.83 -8.32 -0.52
C PHE A 101 -22.16 -8.95 -0.10
N ALA A 102 -22.21 -9.62 1.06
CA ALA A 102 -23.40 -10.30 1.54
C ALA A 102 -24.49 -9.34 2.04
N ARG A 103 -24.13 -8.12 2.48
CA ARG A 103 -25.05 -7.25 3.22
C ARG A 103 -24.98 -5.77 2.80
N VAL A 104 -23.77 -5.21 2.65
CA VAL A 104 -23.61 -3.76 2.42
C VAL A 104 -23.83 -3.41 0.95
N LEU A 105 -23.19 -4.12 0.03
CA LEU A 105 -23.41 -3.95 -1.40
C LEU A 105 -24.84 -4.40 -1.73
N SER A 106 -25.62 -3.54 -2.41
CA SER A 106 -26.98 -3.88 -2.87
C SER A 106 -26.98 -4.96 -3.95
N GLU A 107 -28.14 -5.52 -4.25
CA GLU A 107 -28.32 -6.49 -5.35
C GLU A 107 -28.11 -5.85 -6.72
N ASP A 108 -28.37 -4.54 -6.84
CA ASP A 108 -28.12 -3.75 -8.06
C ASP A 108 -26.65 -3.26 -8.15
N GLY A 109 -25.83 -3.49 -7.14
CA GLY A 109 -24.44 -3.06 -7.12
C GLY A 109 -23.50 -4.04 -7.82
N THR A 110 -22.32 -3.57 -8.21
CA THR A 110 -21.30 -4.36 -8.90
C THR A 110 -20.21 -4.85 -7.96
N ALA A 111 -19.98 -6.16 -7.90
CA ALA A 111 -18.87 -6.77 -7.18
C ALA A 111 -17.65 -6.93 -8.10
N VAL A 112 -16.51 -6.30 -7.74
CA VAL A 112 -15.25 -6.42 -8.46
C VAL A 112 -14.32 -7.35 -7.67
N ILE A 113 -13.97 -8.50 -8.24
CA ILE A 113 -13.43 -9.61 -7.44
C ILE A 113 -12.15 -10.17 -8.06
N ASN A 114 -11.06 -10.17 -7.28
CA ASN A 114 -9.85 -10.91 -7.64
C ASN A 114 -10.06 -12.41 -7.44
N ILE A 115 -10.08 -13.16 -8.53
CA ILE A 115 -10.33 -14.61 -8.55
C ILE A 115 -9.05 -15.44 -8.48
N ASP A 116 -7.88 -14.83 -8.46
CA ASP A 116 -6.61 -15.52 -8.18
C ASP A 116 -6.46 -15.84 -6.69
N ASP A 117 -7.21 -15.13 -5.83
CA ASP A 117 -7.32 -15.44 -4.41
C ASP A 117 -8.41 -16.49 -4.18
N ALA A 118 -8.09 -17.54 -3.41
CA ALA A 118 -9.03 -18.64 -3.13
C ALA A 118 -10.34 -18.14 -2.49
N ARG A 119 -10.26 -17.15 -1.58
CA ARG A 119 -11.44 -16.53 -0.94
C ARG A 119 -12.20 -15.61 -1.91
N GLY A 120 -11.53 -15.10 -2.96
CA GLY A 120 -12.20 -14.40 -4.05
C GLY A 120 -13.22 -15.28 -4.77
N VAL A 121 -12.93 -16.57 -4.94
CA VAL A 121 -13.86 -17.54 -5.52
C VAL A 121 -15.11 -17.72 -4.65
N ASP A 122 -14.95 -17.73 -3.31
CA ASP A 122 -16.08 -17.81 -2.37
C ASP A 122 -16.96 -16.53 -2.47
N ILE A 123 -16.33 -15.36 -2.54
CA ILE A 123 -17.03 -14.07 -2.73
C ILE A 123 -17.76 -14.02 -4.08
N LEU A 124 -17.14 -14.53 -5.16
CA LEU A 124 -17.74 -14.61 -6.48
C LEU A 124 -19.04 -15.44 -6.47
N ALA A 125 -18.98 -16.60 -5.83
CA ALA A 125 -20.15 -17.46 -5.68
C ALA A 125 -21.28 -16.76 -4.90
N MET A 126 -20.93 -16.03 -3.83
CA MET A 126 -21.86 -15.25 -3.01
C MET A 126 -22.48 -14.10 -3.82
N ALA A 127 -21.72 -13.30 -4.54
CA ALA A 127 -22.19 -12.18 -5.34
C ALA A 127 -23.19 -12.66 -6.42
N ARG A 128 -22.82 -13.72 -7.14
CA ARG A 128 -23.71 -14.34 -8.15
C ARG A 128 -25.01 -14.88 -7.56
N ALA A 129 -24.95 -15.52 -6.39
CA ALA A 129 -26.14 -16.04 -5.71
C ALA A 129 -27.09 -14.92 -5.26
N ARG A 130 -26.59 -13.70 -5.06
CA ARG A 130 -27.39 -12.51 -4.76
C ARG A 130 -27.88 -11.75 -6.00
N GLY A 131 -27.46 -12.14 -7.19
CA GLY A 131 -27.83 -11.46 -8.43
C GLY A 131 -27.07 -10.16 -8.69
N GLN A 132 -26.00 -9.91 -7.95
CA GLN A 132 -25.13 -8.75 -8.17
C GLN A 132 -24.42 -8.85 -9.51
N ASP A 133 -24.20 -7.71 -10.18
CA ASP A 133 -23.29 -7.65 -11.33
C ASP A 133 -21.86 -7.93 -10.87
N VAL A 134 -21.06 -8.57 -11.74
CA VAL A 134 -19.71 -9.00 -11.36
C VAL A 134 -18.70 -8.62 -12.45
N ILE A 135 -17.58 -8.06 -12.02
CA ILE A 135 -16.35 -7.93 -12.82
C ILE A 135 -15.27 -8.76 -12.12
N THR A 136 -14.75 -9.77 -12.79
CA THR A 136 -13.66 -10.58 -12.27
C THR A 136 -12.32 -10.02 -12.70
N ILE A 137 -11.34 -10.05 -11.78
CA ILE A 137 -9.94 -9.67 -12.03
C ILE A 137 -9.06 -10.86 -11.73
N GLY A 138 -8.04 -11.08 -12.53
CA GLY A 138 -7.08 -12.17 -12.33
C GLY A 138 -6.12 -12.33 -13.48
N ARG A 139 -5.28 -13.37 -13.39
CA ARG A 139 -4.27 -13.72 -14.42
C ARG A 139 -4.82 -14.67 -15.46
N GLU A 140 -5.85 -15.45 -15.11
CA GLU A 140 -6.48 -16.41 -16.00
C GLU A 140 -8.01 -16.34 -15.88
N ALA A 141 -8.69 -16.53 -16.99
CA ALA A 141 -10.17 -16.67 -17.06
C ALA A 141 -10.98 -15.52 -16.42
N ALA A 142 -10.39 -14.34 -16.26
CA ALA A 142 -11.05 -13.15 -15.71
C ALA A 142 -11.54 -12.21 -16.83
N ASP A 143 -12.53 -11.35 -16.48
CA ASP A 143 -13.04 -10.31 -17.37
C ASP A 143 -11.96 -9.25 -17.65
N LEU A 144 -11.27 -8.81 -16.59
CA LEU A 144 -10.09 -7.96 -16.64
C LEU A 144 -8.86 -8.80 -16.26
N CYS A 145 -8.12 -9.24 -17.27
CA CYS A 145 -7.05 -10.21 -17.13
C CYS A 145 -5.67 -9.56 -17.24
N LEU A 146 -4.79 -9.82 -16.29
CA LEU A 146 -3.36 -9.45 -16.33
C LEU A 146 -2.57 -10.56 -17.02
N GLU A 147 -2.29 -10.41 -18.32
CA GLU A 147 -1.63 -11.45 -19.11
C GLU A 147 -0.10 -11.49 -18.95
N ALA A 148 0.54 -10.33 -18.76
CA ALA A 148 1.99 -10.24 -18.61
C ALA A 148 2.42 -8.97 -17.86
N GLN A 149 3.61 -9.05 -17.24
CA GLN A 149 4.29 -7.94 -16.58
C GLN A 149 5.77 -7.97 -16.95
N ARG A 150 6.35 -6.81 -17.20
CA ARG A 150 7.79 -6.60 -17.40
C ARG A 150 8.24 -5.45 -16.53
N PHE A 151 9.21 -5.71 -15.67
CA PHE A 151 9.72 -4.76 -14.68
C PHE A 151 10.96 -4.01 -15.16
N ASP A 152 11.12 -2.77 -14.73
CA ASP A 152 12.36 -1.99 -14.77
C ASP A 152 12.51 -1.13 -13.51
N ALA A 153 13.58 -0.32 -13.42
CA ALA A 153 13.92 0.45 -12.22
C ALA A 153 12.88 1.53 -11.83
N THR A 154 11.95 1.89 -12.71
CA THR A 154 11.00 2.99 -12.50
C THR A 154 9.54 2.57 -12.56
N GLY A 155 9.27 1.27 -12.76
CA GLY A 155 7.91 0.76 -12.83
C GLY A 155 7.80 -0.54 -13.59
N GLN A 156 6.70 -0.71 -14.29
CA GLN A 156 6.40 -1.93 -15.03
C GLN A 156 5.55 -1.68 -16.26
N ASP A 157 5.81 -2.41 -17.34
CA ASP A 157 4.90 -2.53 -18.47
C ASP A 157 3.96 -3.69 -18.20
N ILE A 158 2.67 -3.48 -18.34
CA ILE A 158 1.65 -4.52 -18.19
C ILE A 158 0.96 -4.79 -19.53
N ARG A 159 0.57 -6.03 -19.73
CA ARG A 159 -0.34 -6.44 -20.79
C ARG A 159 -1.62 -6.91 -20.12
N LEU A 160 -2.70 -6.23 -20.41
CA LEU A 160 -4.03 -6.54 -19.89
C LEU A 160 -4.99 -6.90 -21.03
N ARG A 161 -6.04 -7.64 -20.70
CA ARG A 161 -7.14 -7.96 -21.64
C ARG A 161 -8.47 -7.65 -20.97
N TRP A 162 -9.31 -6.90 -21.66
CA TRP A 162 -10.68 -6.60 -21.29
C TRP A 162 -11.63 -6.98 -22.41
N GLN A 163 -12.60 -7.86 -22.15
CA GLN A 163 -13.61 -8.32 -23.14
C GLN A 163 -13.00 -8.71 -24.49
N GLY A 164 -11.87 -9.41 -24.46
CA GLY A 164 -11.15 -9.86 -25.65
C GLY A 164 -10.21 -8.85 -26.31
N LYS A 165 -10.28 -7.56 -25.95
CA LYS A 165 -9.34 -6.54 -26.42
C LYS A 165 -8.08 -6.56 -25.54
N VAL A 166 -6.91 -6.62 -26.16
CA VAL A 166 -5.60 -6.56 -25.48
C VAL A 166 -5.05 -5.15 -25.55
N ARG A 167 -4.53 -4.67 -24.41
CA ARG A 167 -3.85 -3.37 -24.27
C ARG A 167 -2.49 -3.57 -23.59
N GLN A 168 -1.58 -2.62 -23.83
CA GLN A 168 -0.30 -2.53 -23.16
C GLN A 168 -0.22 -1.15 -22.51
N GLU A 169 0.00 -1.13 -21.18
CA GLU A 169 0.04 0.11 -20.43
C GLU A 169 1.32 0.17 -19.60
N ARG A 170 1.84 1.38 -19.42
CA ARG A 170 2.93 1.65 -18.50
C ARG A 170 2.39 2.01 -17.15
N LEU A 171 2.91 1.39 -16.09
CA LEU A 171 2.67 1.79 -14.69
C LEU A 171 3.98 2.27 -14.07
N SER A 172 4.01 3.53 -13.60
CA SER A 172 5.12 4.08 -12.81
C SER A 172 5.05 3.64 -11.35
N LEU A 173 4.67 2.38 -11.12
CA LEU A 173 4.45 1.76 -9.81
C LEU A 173 5.38 0.58 -9.62
N ILE A 174 5.98 0.49 -8.44
CA ILE A 174 6.93 -0.54 -8.06
C ILE A 174 6.23 -1.69 -7.33
N GLY A 175 6.57 -2.91 -7.72
CA GLY A 175 6.01 -4.13 -7.18
C GLY A 175 4.93 -4.76 -8.06
N GLY A 176 5.06 -6.07 -8.29
CA GLY A 176 4.15 -6.82 -9.18
C GLY A 176 2.69 -6.78 -8.75
N PHE A 177 2.43 -6.76 -7.44
CA PHE A 177 1.09 -6.65 -6.85
C PHE A 177 0.38 -5.32 -7.20
N GLN A 178 1.12 -4.27 -7.55
CA GLN A 178 0.52 -2.98 -7.92
C GLN A 178 -0.30 -3.08 -9.21
N ALA A 179 0.08 -3.95 -10.15
CA ALA A 179 -0.74 -4.16 -11.34
C ALA A 179 -2.12 -4.72 -10.98
N GLU A 180 -2.19 -5.67 -10.05
CA GLU A 180 -3.45 -6.23 -9.55
C GLU A 180 -4.30 -5.16 -8.82
N ASN A 181 -3.65 -4.32 -8.00
CA ASN A 181 -4.32 -3.19 -7.34
C ASN A 181 -4.86 -2.17 -8.36
N VAL A 182 -4.09 -1.87 -9.41
CA VAL A 182 -4.51 -0.96 -10.50
C VAL A 182 -5.69 -1.55 -11.27
N LEU A 183 -5.66 -2.85 -11.60
CA LEU A 183 -6.79 -3.50 -12.26
C LEU A 183 -8.04 -3.51 -11.36
N MET A 184 -7.88 -3.70 -10.05
CA MET A 184 -8.99 -3.58 -9.09
C MET A 184 -9.58 -2.17 -9.11
N ALA A 185 -8.73 -1.14 -9.06
CA ALA A 185 -9.17 0.25 -9.13
C ALA A 185 -9.87 0.56 -10.46
N ALA A 186 -9.30 0.10 -11.59
CA ALA A 186 -9.91 0.24 -12.92
C ALA A 186 -11.29 -0.45 -12.99
N GLY A 187 -11.38 -1.69 -12.50
CA GLY A 187 -12.65 -2.42 -12.44
C GLY A 187 -13.72 -1.71 -11.61
N LEU A 188 -13.33 -1.12 -10.46
CA LEU A 188 -14.25 -0.33 -9.63
C LEU A 188 -14.72 0.95 -10.33
N VAL A 189 -13.84 1.65 -11.03
CA VAL A 189 -14.18 2.87 -11.78
C VAL A 189 -15.11 2.54 -12.96
N ILE A 190 -14.85 1.45 -13.68
CA ILE A 190 -15.72 0.93 -14.75
C ILE A 190 -17.09 0.54 -14.18
N ALA A 191 -17.12 -0.17 -13.04
CA ALA A 191 -18.34 -0.54 -12.34
C ALA A 191 -19.19 0.67 -11.93
N CYS A 192 -18.55 1.83 -11.67
CA CYS A 192 -19.22 3.11 -11.41
C CYS A 192 -19.59 3.89 -12.68
N GLY A 193 -19.54 3.27 -13.86
CA GLY A 193 -20.08 3.80 -15.11
C GLY A 193 -19.09 4.56 -16.01
N ALA A 194 -17.79 4.54 -15.71
CA ALA A 194 -16.79 5.13 -16.60
C ALA A 194 -16.55 4.25 -17.84
N ASP A 195 -16.22 4.87 -18.98
CA ASP A 195 -15.86 4.13 -20.19
C ASP A 195 -14.54 3.37 -19.98
N PRO A 196 -14.47 2.06 -20.28
CA PRO A 196 -13.28 1.28 -20.05
C PRO A 196 -12.04 1.77 -20.81
N ASP A 197 -12.19 2.24 -22.05
CA ASP A 197 -11.07 2.72 -22.85
C ASP A 197 -10.50 4.01 -22.23
N ASP A 198 -11.34 4.93 -21.77
CA ASP A 198 -10.92 6.15 -21.04
C ASP A 198 -10.22 5.79 -19.71
N VAL A 199 -10.74 4.81 -18.98
CA VAL A 199 -10.12 4.34 -17.71
C VAL A 199 -8.72 3.79 -17.95
N PHE A 200 -8.54 2.96 -18.98
CA PHE A 200 -7.22 2.38 -19.27
C PHE A 200 -6.23 3.43 -19.75
N ASP A 201 -6.65 4.45 -20.48
CA ASP A 201 -5.79 5.54 -20.93
C ASP A 201 -5.23 6.37 -19.75
N MET A 202 -5.88 6.35 -18.58
CA MET A 202 -5.42 7.05 -17.37
C MET A 202 -4.42 6.24 -16.54
N LEU A 203 -4.26 4.93 -16.76
CA LEU A 203 -3.39 4.08 -15.93
C LEU A 203 -1.92 4.54 -15.89
N PRO A 204 -1.32 5.06 -16.99
CA PRO A 204 0.05 5.57 -16.95
C PRO A 204 0.25 6.80 -16.05
N MET A 205 -0.82 7.52 -15.71
CA MET A 205 -0.79 8.74 -14.88
C MET A 205 -0.87 8.43 -13.38
N LEU A 206 -1.06 7.16 -13.01
CA LEU A 206 -1.22 6.76 -11.62
C LEU A 206 0.10 6.86 -10.85
N GLU A 207 0.01 7.46 -9.69
CA GLU A 207 1.12 7.61 -8.75
C GLU A 207 0.94 6.68 -7.55
N THR A 208 2.06 6.34 -6.91
CA THR A 208 2.05 5.53 -5.70
C THR A 208 1.42 6.29 -4.52
N VAL A 209 0.83 5.57 -3.60
CA VAL A 209 0.38 6.13 -2.32
C VAL A 209 1.61 6.51 -1.49
N ARG A 210 1.58 7.69 -0.84
CA ARG A 210 2.68 8.19 0.00
C ARG A 210 3.10 7.13 1.03
N GLY A 211 4.40 6.84 1.06
CA GLY A 211 4.98 5.86 1.98
C GLY A 211 4.64 4.41 1.68
N ARG A 212 4.15 4.10 0.48
CA ARG A 212 3.87 2.73 0.01
C ARG A 212 4.70 2.45 -1.24
N MET A 213 5.86 1.82 -1.08
CA MET A 213 6.84 1.59 -2.16
C MET A 213 7.08 2.89 -2.98
N GLN A 214 7.15 4.02 -2.28
CA GLN A 214 7.26 5.33 -2.88
C GLN A 214 8.69 5.58 -3.36
N LEU A 215 8.87 5.93 -4.64
CA LEU A 215 10.14 6.44 -5.13
C LEU A 215 10.38 7.82 -4.51
N ALA A 216 11.34 7.89 -3.58
CA ALA A 216 11.68 9.11 -2.86
C ALA A 216 12.69 9.97 -3.63
N ALA A 217 13.71 9.33 -4.22
CA ALA A 217 14.75 10.02 -4.97
C ALA A 217 15.48 9.07 -5.95
N THR A 218 16.13 9.66 -6.94
CA THR A 218 17.03 8.97 -7.87
C THR A 218 18.38 9.69 -7.91
N ARG A 219 19.48 8.96 -7.71
CA ARG A 219 20.85 9.45 -7.82
C ARG A 219 21.22 9.76 -9.29
N GLU A 220 22.21 10.62 -9.51
CA GLU A 220 22.77 10.84 -10.86
C GLU A 220 23.33 9.54 -11.49
N SER A 221 23.77 8.58 -10.66
CA SER A 221 24.18 7.24 -11.11
C SER A 221 23.03 6.38 -11.65
N GLY A 222 21.77 6.79 -11.46
CA GLY A 222 20.59 6.00 -11.76
C GLY A 222 20.14 5.08 -10.63
N ALA A 223 20.82 5.07 -9.48
CA ALA A 223 20.38 4.33 -8.30
C ALA A 223 19.12 4.95 -7.71
N THR A 224 18.18 4.12 -7.22
CA THR A 224 16.86 4.54 -6.76
C THR A 224 16.69 4.35 -5.25
N VAL A 225 15.93 5.25 -4.61
CA VAL A 225 15.63 5.19 -3.18
C VAL A 225 14.13 5.12 -2.98
N PHE A 226 13.66 4.10 -2.29
CA PHE A 226 12.25 3.84 -2.02
C PHE A 226 11.95 3.91 -0.53
N VAL A 227 10.75 4.36 -0.20
CA VAL A 227 10.21 4.40 1.17
C VAL A 227 8.95 3.55 1.25
N ASP A 228 8.85 2.68 2.27
CA ASP A 228 7.69 1.84 2.51
C ASP A 228 7.30 1.76 3.99
N TYR A 229 6.02 1.56 4.25
CA TYR A 229 5.46 1.41 5.61
C TYR A 229 5.65 0.01 6.21
N ALA A 230 6.38 -0.88 5.56
CA ALA A 230 6.62 -2.25 6.01
C ALA A 230 7.26 -2.29 7.40
N HIS A 231 6.47 -2.64 8.43
CA HIS A 231 6.86 -2.65 9.84
C HIS A 231 6.50 -3.96 10.56
N THR A 232 6.18 -4.99 9.79
CA THR A 232 6.00 -6.38 10.25
C THR A 232 6.88 -7.31 9.43
N PRO A 233 7.23 -8.51 9.92
CA PRO A 233 8.09 -9.44 9.18
C PRO A 233 7.57 -9.76 7.78
N ASP A 234 6.28 -10.07 7.65
CA ASP A 234 5.66 -10.40 6.36
C ASP A 234 5.63 -9.18 5.41
N ALA A 235 5.36 -7.97 5.94
CA ALA A 235 5.38 -6.76 5.15
C ALA A 235 6.79 -6.43 4.65
N VAL A 236 7.83 -6.59 5.47
CA VAL A 236 9.24 -6.41 5.07
C VAL A 236 9.61 -7.41 3.98
N ALA A 237 9.31 -8.71 4.18
CA ALA A 237 9.55 -9.74 3.17
C ALA A 237 8.85 -9.42 1.84
N THR A 238 7.60 -9.00 1.91
CA THR A 238 6.79 -8.62 0.74
C THR A 238 7.39 -7.42 0.02
N ALA A 239 7.75 -6.35 0.75
CA ALA A 239 8.34 -5.14 0.17
C ALA A 239 9.68 -5.42 -0.51
N VAL A 240 10.57 -6.17 0.13
CA VAL A 240 11.88 -6.57 -0.43
C VAL A 240 11.69 -7.43 -1.68
N SER A 241 10.80 -8.43 -1.62
CA SER A 241 10.50 -9.30 -2.75
C SER A 241 9.86 -8.56 -3.93
N ALA A 242 8.98 -7.59 -3.64
CA ALA A 242 8.33 -6.78 -4.65
C ALA A 242 9.29 -5.82 -5.34
N LEU A 243 10.28 -5.28 -4.61
CA LEU A 243 11.29 -4.37 -5.18
C LEU A 243 12.36 -5.13 -5.98
N ARG A 244 12.73 -6.35 -5.57
CA ARG A 244 13.84 -7.11 -6.17
C ARG A 244 13.81 -7.21 -7.71
N PRO A 245 12.67 -7.48 -8.38
CA PRO A 245 12.60 -7.54 -9.84
C PRO A 245 12.91 -6.21 -10.56
N HIS A 246 12.86 -5.09 -9.85
CA HIS A 246 13.14 -3.75 -10.37
C HIS A 246 14.61 -3.35 -10.22
N VAL A 247 15.43 -4.14 -9.50
CA VAL A 247 16.81 -3.81 -9.13
C VAL A 247 17.78 -4.64 -9.95
N MET A 248 18.61 -3.98 -10.75
CA MET A 248 19.63 -4.63 -11.59
C MET A 248 20.90 -4.96 -10.81
N GLY A 249 21.21 -4.15 -9.78
CA GLY A 249 22.37 -4.28 -8.91
C GLY A 249 22.01 -4.80 -7.53
N ARG A 250 22.61 -4.20 -6.49
CA ARG A 250 22.41 -4.55 -5.09
C ARG A 250 21.12 -3.91 -4.55
N LEU A 251 20.41 -4.64 -3.72
CA LEU A 251 19.31 -4.15 -2.92
C LEU A 251 19.76 -3.94 -1.48
N VAL A 252 19.81 -2.69 -1.05
CA VAL A 252 20.10 -2.29 0.33
C VAL A 252 18.78 -2.05 1.06
N VAL A 253 18.65 -2.54 2.29
CA VAL A 253 17.42 -2.36 3.09
C VAL A 253 17.77 -1.70 4.42
N ILE A 254 17.10 -0.61 4.76
CA ILE A 254 17.10 0.00 6.09
C ILE A 254 15.85 -0.50 6.82
N VAL A 255 16.03 -1.08 8.01
CA VAL A 255 14.94 -1.59 8.83
C VAL A 255 15.13 -1.19 10.29
N GLY A 256 14.03 -0.84 10.95
CA GLY A 256 13.95 -0.59 12.37
C GLY A 256 12.67 -1.19 12.96
N ALA A 257 12.56 -1.21 14.27
CA ALA A 257 11.36 -1.66 14.96
C ALA A 257 10.91 -0.65 16.02
N GLY A 258 9.59 -0.56 16.24
CA GLY A 258 9.01 0.31 17.26
C GLY A 258 9.14 -0.30 18.68
N GLY A 259 9.34 0.57 19.67
CA GLY A 259 9.19 0.27 21.09
C GLY A 259 7.72 0.19 21.50
N ASP A 260 7.43 -0.36 22.69
CA ASP A 260 6.09 -0.56 23.25
C ASP A 260 5.16 -1.35 22.29
N ARG A 261 5.74 -2.31 21.59
CA ARG A 261 5.09 -3.18 20.60
C ARG A 261 5.58 -4.62 20.79
N ASP A 262 5.05 -5.53 19.96
CA ASP A 262 5.45 -6.94 19.98
C ASP A 262 6.97 -7.10 19.81
N VAL A 263 7.63 -7.55 20.89
CA VAL A 263 9.08 -7.78 20.95
C VAL A 263 9.47 -8.98 20.08
N GLY A 264 8.59 -10.00 19.98
CA GLY A 264 8.84 -11.23 19.24
C GLY A 264 9.02 -11.02 17.73
N LYS A 265 8.45 -9.97 17.17
CA LYS A 265 8.59 -9.66 15.73
C LYS A 265 9.97 -9.09 15.36
N ARG A 266 10.73 -8.51 16.30
CA ARG A 266 11.98 -7.79 16.02
C ARG A 266 13.04 -8.65 15.32
N PRO A 267 13.42 -9.84 15.85
CA PRO A 267 14.36 -10.70 15.14
C PRO A 267 13.78 -11.22 13.81
N LEU A 268 12.47 -11.44 13.73
CA LEU A 268 11.83 -11.89 12.49
C LEU A 268 11.88 -10.80 11.40
N MET A 269 11.78 -9.53 11.77
CA MET A 269 11.95 -8.40 10.83
C MET A 269 13.38 -8.31 10.29
N GLY A 270 14.38 -8.46 11.16
CA GLY A 270 15.80 -8.55 10.76
C GLY A 270 16.02 -9.71 9.78
N HIS A 271 15.49 -10.90 10.10
CA HIS A 271 15.56 -12.07 9.23
C HIS A 271 14.89 -11.84 7.88
N ALA A 272 13.69 -11.26 7.87
CA ALA A 272 12.96 -10.97 6.65
C ALA A 272 13.72 -10.00 5.72
N ALA A 273 14.36 -8.97 6.29
CA ALA A 273 15.21 -8.06 5.53
C ALA A 273 16.45 -8.78 4.97
N ALA A 274 17.16 -9.56 5.80
CA ALA A 274 18.40 -10.24 5.42
C ALA A 274 18.19 -11.39 4.41
N ALA A 275 17.00 -11.98 4.36
CA ALA A 275 16.72 -13.14 3.51
C ALA A 275 16.75 -12.83 2.00
N ALA A 276 16.49 -11.59 1.61
CA ALA A 276 16.36 -11.21 0.20
C ALA A 276 17.08 -9.90 -0.19
N ALA A 277 17.66 -9.17 0.78
CA ALA A 277 18.51 -8.02 0.53
C ALA A 277 19.99 -8.43 0.41
N ASP A 278 20.76 -7.67 -0.38
CA ASP A 278 22.20 -7.84 -0.46
C ASP A 278 22.93 -7.22 0.75
N MET A 279 22.34 -6.17 1.33
CA MET A 279 22.85 -5.48 2.50
C MET A 279 21.70 -4.98 3.38
N VAL A 280 21.89 -5.02 4.70
CA VAL A 280 20.93 -4.53 5.68
C VAL A 280 21.58 -3.53 6.62
N ILE A 281 20.87 -2.43 6.87
CA ILE A 281 21.21 -1.46 7.92
C ILE A 281 20.08 -1.49 8.96
N VAL A 282 20.44 -1.73 10.22
CA VAL A 282 19.49 -1.69 11.34
C VAL A 282 19.59 -0.33 12.03
N THR A 283 18.46 0.35 12.19
CA THR A 283 18.39 1.71 12.73
C THR A 283 17.21 1.89 13.70
N ASP A 284 17.11 3.06 14.32
CA ASP A 284 15.96 3.42 15.14
C ASP A 284 14.71 3.68 14.27
N ASP A 285 13.56 3.29 14.80
CA ASP A 285 12.24 3.66 14.29
C ASP A 285 11.58 4.62 15.30
N ASN A 286 10.52 4.24 15.96
CA ASN A 286 9.89 4.95 17.07
C ASN A 286 10.20 4.20 18.38
N PRO A 287 11.29 4.51 19.09
CA PRO A 287 11.67 3.78 20.32
C PRO A 287 10.67 3.94 21.46
N ARG A 288 9.87 5.01 21.47
CA ARG A 288 8.90 5.34 22.51
C ARG A 288 9.57 5.31 23.90
N SER A 289 9.04 4.52 24.85
CA SER A 289 9.58 4.44 26.21
C SER A 289 10.76 3.47 26.36
N GLU A 290 11.07 2.66 25.33
CA GLU A 290 12.13 1.67 25.40
C GLU A 290 13.51 2.23 25.02
N ASP A 291 14.58 1.58 25.49
CA ASP A 291 15.96 1.88 25.07
C ASP A 291 16.16 1.50 23.59
N PRO A 292 16.50 2.47 22.70
CA PRO A 292 16.67 2.20 21.28
C PRO A 292 17.73 1.15 20.97
N ALA A 293 18.83 1.12 21.74
CA ALA A 293 19.92 0.14 21.53
C ALA A 293 19.43 -1.30 21.78
N SER A 294 18.57 -1.50 22.77
CA SER A 294 17.96 -2.81 23.05
C SER A 294 17.03 -3.27 21.92
N ILE A 295 16.30 -2.35 21.30
CA ILE A 295 15.44 -2.65 20.14
C ILE A 295 16.29 -3.06 18.95
N ARG A 296 17.34 -2.29 18.61
CA ARG A 296 18.27 -2.62 17.51
C ARG A 296 18.95 -3.97 17.74
N ALA A 297 19.43 -4.22 18.96
CA ALA A 297 20.05 -5.51 19.30
C ALA A 297 19.10 -6.70 19.07
N ALA A 298 17.80 -6.53 19.33
CA ALA A 298 16.81 -7.59 19.07
C ALA A 298 16.58 -7.80 17.56
N VAL A 299 16.58 -6.74 16.74
CA VAL A 299 16.50 -6.87 15.27
C VAL A 299 17.73 -7.55 14.69
N LEU A 300 18.93 -7.19 15.20
CA LEU A 300 20.23 -7.77 14.79
C LEU A 300 20.35 -9.28 15.08
N GLN A 301 19.59 -9.83 16.02
CA GLN A 301 19.54 -11.29 16.22
C GLN A 301 19.05 -12.03 14.97
N GLY A 302 18.19 -11.40 14.17
CA GLY A 302 17.72 -11.96 12.90
C GLY A 302 18.57 -11.59 11.69
N ALA A 303 19.44 -10.60 11.83
CA ALA A 303 20.31 -10.09 10.75
C ALA A 303 21.74 -9.82 11.31
N PRO A 304 22.49 -10.86 11.72
CA PRO A 304 23.76 -10.68 12.44
C PRO A 304 24.86 -10.02 11.60
N GLU A 305 24.76 -10.06 10.27
CA GLU A 305 25.70 -9.41 9.34
C GLU A 305 25.29 -7.96 9.00
N ALA A 306 24.17 -7.46 9.54
CA ALA A 306 23.69 -6.11 9.25
C ALA A 306 24.58 -5.05 9.92
N THR A 307 24.67 -3.89 9.27
CA THR A 307 25.34 -2.72 9.85
C THR A 307 24.39 -2.01 10.82
N GLU A 308 24.83 -1.77 12.05
CA GLU A 308 24.08 -0.99 13.03
C GLU A 308 24.39 0.50 12.88
N VAL A 309 23.35 1.34 12.72
CA VAL A 309 23.43 2.80 12.72
C VAL A 309 22.24 3.35 13.49
N GLY A 310 22.43 3.84 14.72
CA GLY A 310 21.33 4.25 15.60
C GLY A 310 20.54 5.43 15.04
N ASP A 311 21.20 6.51 14.65
CA ASP A 311 20.55 7.67 14.05
C ASP A 311 19.99 7.32 12.65
N ARG A 312 18.68 7.51 12.48
CA ARG A 312 17.97 7.13 11.25
C ARG A 312 18.36 8.02 10.06
N ALA A 313 18.62 9.31 10.27
CA ALA A 313 19.07 10.20 9.21
C ALA A 313 20.48 9.81 8.72
N GLU A 314 21.37 9.46 9.65
CA GLU A 314 22.70 8.93 9.32
C GLU A 314 22.60 7.57 8.61
N ALA A 315 21.70 6.68 9.03
CA ALA A 315 21.46 5.41 8.36
C ALA A 315 21.02 5.61 6.90
N ILE A 316 20.10 6.55 6.65
CA ILE A 316 19.65 6.92 5.31
C ILE A 316 20.80 7.49 4.48
N LEU A 317 21.57 8.44 5.03
CA LEU A 317 22.72 9.03 4.34
C LEU A 317 23.75 7.96 3.94
N ARG A 318 24.12 7.06 4.86
CA ARG A 318 25.05 5.95 4.59
C ARG A 318 24.47 4.97 3.56
N GLY A 319 23.18 4.66 3.66
CA GLY A 319 22.47 3.81 2.70
C GLY A 319 22.52 4.38 1.30
N VAL A 320 22.27 5.68 1.14
CA VAL A 320 22.35 6.40 -0.15
C VAL A 320 23.79 6.49 -0.68
N ASP A 321 24.77 6.75 0.19
CA ASP A 321 26.19 6.90 -0.20
C ASP A 321 26.77 5.62 -0.81
N MET A 322 26.39 4.45 -0.30
CA MET A 322 26.90 3.17 -0.80
C MET A 322 26.30 2.69 -2.14
N LEU A 323 25.30 3.41 -2.69
CA LEU A 323 24.62 3.01 -3.93
C LEU A 323 25.44 3.31 -5.17
N GLY A 324 25.67 2.28 -5.99
CA GLY A 324 26.18 2.39 -7.35
C GLY A 324 25.08 2.34 -8.40
N ALA A 325 25.46 2.44 -9.67
CA ALA A 325 24.51 2.36 -10.79
C ALA A 325 23.76 1.01 -10.78
N GLY A 326 22.43 1.08 -10.88
CA GLY A 326 21.55 -0.09 -10.85
C GLY A 326 21.22 -0.63 -9.46
N ASP A 327 21.82 -0.07 -8.39
CA ASP A 327 21.47 -0.41 -7.01
C ASP A 327 20.16 0.29 -6.60
N ALA A 328 19.49 -0.25 -5.58
CA ALA A 328 18.36 0.39 -4.93
C ALA A 328 18.45 0.34 -3.41
N LEU A 329 17.91 1.35 -2.74
CA LEU A 329 17.70 1.41 -1.30
C LEU A 329 16.21 1.35 -0.99
N LEU A 330 15.81 0.45 -0.09
CA LEU A 330 14.50 0.43 0.53
C LEU A 330 14.61 0.90 1.98
N ILE A 331 13.92 1.98 2.32
CA ILE A 331 13.77 2.49 3.68
C ILE A 331 12.43 2.01 4.20
N ALA A 332 12.45 1.03 5.12
CA ALA A 332 11.25 0.40 5.66
C ALA A 332 10.91 0.88 7.08
N GLY A 333 9.62 0.87 7.42
CA GLY A 333 9.09 1.12 8.76
C GLY A 333 8.11 2.27 8.84
N LYS A 334 8.55 3.50 8.56
CA LYS A 334 7.78 4.73 8.80
C LYS A 334 6.81 5.08 7.67
N GLY A 335 7.17 4.80 6.41
CA GLY A 335 6.31 5.10 5.27
C GLY A 335 5.88 6.57 5.21
N ASN A 336 4.60 6.83 5.45
CA ASN A 336 4.00 8.17 5.44
C ASN A 336 4.09 8.92 6.78
N GLU A 337 4.71 8.36 7.82
CA GLU A 337 4.88 9.03 9.10
C GLU A 337 5.81 10.25 8.96
N THR A 338 5.43 11.36 9.60
CA THR A 338 6.19 12.62 9.59
C THR A 338 6.82 12.95 10.94
N GLY A 339 6.94 11.94 11.81
CA GLY A 339 7.53 12.10 13.13
C GLY A 339 8.22 10.85 13.63
N GLN A 340 9.14 11.01 14.58
CA GLN A 340 9.77 9.95 15.35
C GLN A 340 9.43 10.12 16.82
N VAL A 341 8.83 9.09 17.44
CA VAL A 341 8.41 9.12 18.85
C VAL A 341 9.55 8.63 19.74
N VAL A 342 10.07 9.51 20.60
CA VAL A 342 11.15 9.24 21.53
C VAL A 342 10.70 9.68 22.93
N GLY A 343 10.47 8.75 23.84
CA GLY A 343 9.80 9.03 25.10
C GLY A 343 8.40 9.60 24.86
N ASP A 344 8.15 10.77 25.45
CA ASP A 344 6.91 11.52 25.31
C ASP A 344 6.94 12.57 24.17
N ASP A 345 8.09 12.71 23.50
CA ASP A 345 8.30 13.69 22.43
C ASP A 345 8.05 13.09 21.04
N ILE A 346 7.51 13.91 20.14
CA ILE A 346 7.40 13.60 18.71
C ILE A 346 8.33 14.56 17.96
N LEU A 347 9.46 14.04 17.52
CA LEU A 347 10.44 14.80 16.75
C LEU A 347 10.03 14.78 15.26
N PRO A 348 10.07 15.92 14.55
CA PRO A 348 9.80 15.93 13.12
C PRO A 348 10.80 15.03 12.37
N PHE A 349 10.29 14.08 11.59
CA PHE A 349 11.10 13.17 10.80
C PHE A 349 10.29 12.56 9.66
N ASP A 350 10.78 12.67 8.44
CA ASP A 350 10.14 12.13 7.22
C ASP A 350 11.19 11.41 6.38
N ASP A 351 11.01 10.10 6.16
CA ASP A 351 11.95 9.27 5.41
C ASP A 351 12.15 9.77 3.96
N VAL A 352 11.09 10.26 3.30
CA VAL A 352 11.15 10.76 1.91
C VAL A 352 11.95 12.05 1.83
N GLU A 353 11.74 12.96 2.78
CA GLU A 353 12.51 14.20 2.89
C GLU A 353 14.00 13.91 3.15
N GLN A 354 14.31 13.05 4.13
CA GLN A 354 15.67 12.67 4.46
C GLN A 354 16.39 12.00 3.27
N ALA A 355 15.72 11.09 2.57
CA ALA A 355 16.25 10.45 1.37
C ALA A 355 16.54 11.47 0.25
N SER A 356 15.61 12.41 0.02
CA SER A 356 15.78 13.46 -0.99
C SER A 356 16.94 14.38 -0.67
N VAL A 357 17.08 14.81 0.60
CA VAL A 357 18.19 15.64 1.08
C VAL A 357 19.53 14.89 0.96
N ALA A 358 19.57 13.61 1.38
CA ALA A 358 20.79 12.80 1.28
C ALA A 358 21.26 12.65 -0.18
N VAL A 359 20.33 12.36 -1.11
CA VAL A 359 20.64 12.28 -2.55
C VAL A 359 21.15 13.62 -3.08
N ALA A 360 20.46 14.72 -2.76
CA ALA A 360 20.87 16.06 -3.22
C ALA A 360 22.24 16.47 -2.69
N ALA A 361 22.55 16.13 -1.42
CA ALA A 361 23.85 16.41 -0.82
C ALA A 361 24.99 15.65 -1.53
N LEU A 362 24.80 14.34 -1.72
CA LEU A 362 25.82 13.46 -2.29
C LEU A 362 26.03 13.67 -3.80
N ASP A 363 25.01 14.14 -4.51
CA ASP A 363 25.09 14.50 -5.93
C ASP A 363 25.48 15.98 -6.15
N GLY A 364 25.84 16.73 -5.07
CA GLY A 364 26.29 18.12 -5.17
C GLY A 364 25.22 19.12 -5.57
N ARG A 365 23.95 18.78 -5.37
CA ARG A 365 22.76 19.61 -5.74
C ARG A 365 22.23 20.47 -4.58
N LEU A 366 22.81 20.38 -3.39
CA LEU A 366 22.56 21.31 -2.29
C LEU A 366 23.42 22.54 -2.50
N ALA A 367 22.81 23.67 -2.88
CA ALA A 367 23.45 24.99 -2.98
C ALA A 367 23.24 25.78 -1.69
#